data_71398ccec242587178a89760d7786846
#
_entry.id   71398ccec242587178a89760d7786846
#
_cell.length_a   1.000
_cell.length_b   1.000
_cell.length_c   1.000
_cell.angle_alpha   90.00
_cell.angle_beta   90.00
_cell.angle_gamma   90.00
#
_symmetry.space_group_name_H-M   'P 1'
#
loop_
_entity.id
_entity.type
_entity.pdbx_description
1 polymer ?
#
loop_
_entity_poly.entity_id
_entity_poly.type
_entity_poly.pdbx_seq_one_letter_code
_entity_poly.pdbx_strand_id
1 'polypeptide(L)'
;MNIDWAALRSAAITAMERAYAPYSKFPVGAAALVDDGRIVVGCNVENASYGLGLCAECGLVGSLQVTGGGRLVALACVDADGRPLMPCGRCRQLLWEHGGSALLIDHASGPLPMSALLPHAFDNEDLDRIAAERAEQDRRPAVPAALALKVGSGTVFVHPDIADGRQVWTSYWERSSGTADDEPAGILEEGPIFATAPEAVEWGRIRTPRVVVVDAQGTASWAGDTPRPAGIERDWSTR
;
A
#
# COMPACT_ATOMS: atom_id res chain seq x y z
N MET A 1 -28.90 -17.29 -4.02
CA MET A 1 -28.81 -18.36 -3.00
C MET A 1 -29.64 -17.90 -1.80
N ASN A 2 -30.50 -18.73 -1.23
CA ASN A 2 -31.24 -18.38 -0.01
C ASN A 2 -30.37 -18.75 1.19
N ILE A 3 -30.08 -17.79 2.08
CA ILE A 3 -29.21 -17.99 3.25
C ILE A 3 -30.08 -18.43 4.43
N ASP A 4 -29.82 -19.63 4.98
CA ASP A 4 -30.43 -20.11 6.22
C ASP A 4 -29.63 -19.56 7.42
N TRP A 5 -30.01 -18.37 7.89
CA TRP A 5 -29.37 -17.72 9.04
C TRP A 5 -29.56 -18.53 10.34
N ALA A 6 -30.65 -19.27 10.48
CA ALA A 6 -30.88 -20.11 11.67
C ALA A 6 -29.89 -21.29 11.71
N ALA A 7 -29.65 -21.94 10.58
CA ALA A 7 -28.62 -22.97 10.46
C ALA A 7 -27.22 -22.45 10.72
N LEU A 8 -26.87 -21.27 10.19
CA LEU A 8 -25.55 -20.63 10.45
C LEU A 8 -25.38 -20.30 11.94
N ARG A 9 -26.36 -19.68 12.58
CA ARG A 9 -26.30 -19.39 14.02
C ARG A 9 -26.15 -20.66 14.85
N SER A 10 -26.90 -21.71 14.52
CA SER A 10 -26.80 -23.01 15.21
C SER A 10 -25.40 -23.62 15.08
N ALA A 11 -24.81 -23.57 13.88
CA ALA A 11 -23.44 -24.04 13.65
C ALA A 11 -22.40 -23.18 14.40
N ALA A 12 -22.58 -21.85 14.46
CA ALA A 12 -21.73 -20.96 15.22
C ALA A 12 -21.82 -21.24 16.74
N ILE A 13 -23.01 -21.47 17.29
CA ILE A 13 -23.20 -21.87 18.70
C ILE A 13 -22.46 -23.17 19.01
N THR A 14 -22.62 -24.20 18.16
CA THR A 14 -21.91 -25.47 18.33
C THR A 14 -20.38 -25.30 18.29
N ALA A 15 -19.86 -24.37 17.47
CA ALA A 15 -18.45 -24.05 17.46
C ALA A 15 -18.02 -23.28 18.72
N MET A 16 -18.85 -22.34 19.20
CA MET A 16 -18.62 -21.55 20.42
C MET A 16 -18.46 -22.44 21.67
N GLU A 17 -19.22 -23.51 21.79
CA GLU A 17 -19.13 -24.49 22.90
C GLU A 17 -17.75 -25.15 23.00
N ARG A 18 -16.96 -25.12 21.91
CA ARG A 18 -15.60 -25.68 21.82
C ARG A 18 -14.50 -24.64 21.99
N ALA A 19 -14.88 -23.39 22.24
CA ALA A 19 -13.91 -22.30 22.38
C ALA A 19 -12.98 -22.52 23.58
N TYR A 20 -11.72 -22.18 23.39
CA TYR A 20 -10.72 -22.17 24.46
C TYR A 20 -10.52 -20.74 24.96
N ALA A 21 -11.32 -20.34 25.96
CA ALA A 21 -11.32 -18.99 26.52
C ALA A 21 -11.10 -18.98 28.05
N PRO A 22 -9.96 -19.55 28.56
CA PRO A 22 -9.73 -19.68 29.98
C PRO A 22 -9.43 -18.35 30.70
N TYR A 23 -9.01 -17.32 29.97
CA TYR A 23 -8.61 -16.04 30.54
C TYR A 23 -9.74 -15.02 30.54
N SER A 24 -10.33 -14.74 29.38
CA SER A 24 -11.43 -13.77 29.24
C SER A 24 -12.77 -14.30 29.73
N LYS A 25 -12.97 -15.63 29.73
CA LYS A 25 -14.27 -16.28 29.93
C LYS A 25 -15.32 -15.85 28.91
N PHE A 26 -14.87 -15.44 27.72
CA PHE A 26 -15.70 -14.95 26.62
C PHE A 26 -15.57 -15.86 25.41
N PRO A 27 -16.34 -16.99 25.37
CA PRO A 27 -16.32 -17.89 24.22
C PRO A 27 -17.04 -17.24 23.03
N VAL A 28 -16.48 -17.42 21.84
CA VAL A 28 -17.03 -16.95 20.57
C VAL A 28 -17.00 -18.09 19.55
N GLY A 29 -18.08 -18.24 18.81
CA GLY A 29 -18.16 -19.12 17.67
C GLY A 29 -18.50 -18.38 16.38
N ALA A 30 -18.00 -18.89 15.28
CA ALA A 30 -18.30 -18.38 13.95
C ALA A 30 -18.67 -19.52 13.00
N ALA A 31 -19.63 -19.28 12.10
CA ALA A 31 -19.98 -20.17 11.00
C ALA A 31 -20.21 -19.37 9.73
N ALA A 32 -19.74 -19.86 8.61
CA ALA A 32 -19.93 -19.21 7.32
C ALA A 32 -20.41 -20.18 6.25
N LEU A 33 -21.29 -19.68 5.39
CA LEU A 33 -21.72 -20.34 4.17
C LEU A 33 -20.69 -20.06 3.07
N VAL A 34 -20.23 -21.12 2.43
CA VAL A 34 -19.34 -21.06 1.26
C VAL A 34 -20.19 -21.06 -0.02
N ASP A 35 -19.68 -20.56 -1.12
CA ASP A 35 -20.35 -20.46 -2.42
C ASP A 35 -20.76 -21.81 -3.02
N ASP A 36 -20.12 -22.91 -2.60
CA ASP A 36 -20.49 -24.28 -2.96
C ASP A 36 -21.57 -24.93 -2.03
N GLY A 37 -22.07 -24.19 -1.05
CA GLY A 37 -23.13 -24.62 -0.12
C GLY A 37 -22.60 -25.25 1.16
N ARG A 38 -21.30 -25.48 1.35
CA ARG A 38 -20.72 -25.95 2.61
C ARG A 38 -20.85 -24.90 3.70
N ILE A 39 -20.90 -25.36 4.95
CA ILE A 39 -20.74 -24.53 6.13
C ILE A 39 -19.38 -24.85 6.76
N VAL A 40 -18.55 -23.83 6.95
CA VAL A 40 -17.29 -23.88 7.68
C VAL A 40 -17.42 -23.18 9.02
N VAL A 41 -16.71 -23.65 10.04
CA VAL A 41 -16.85 -23.16 11.41
C VAL A 41 -15.50 -22.89 12.06
N GLY A 42 -15.49 -22.03 13.08
CA GLY A 42 -14.35 -21.75 13.93
C GLY A 42 -14.79 -21.24 15.30
N CYS A 43 -13.89 -21.32 16.28
CA CYS A 43 -14.07 -20.74 17.60
C CYS A 43 -12.82 -19.96 18.02
N ASN A 44 -12.95 -19.08 19.02
CA ASN A 44 -11.77 -18.41 19.53
C ASN A 44 -10.89 -19.37 20.37
N VAL A 45 -9.59 -19.15 20.27
CA VAL A 45 -8.57 -19.90 21.01
C VAL A 45 -7.62 -18.91 21.64
N GLU A 46 -7.68 -18.80 22.97
CA GLU A 46 -6.83 -17.88 23.73
C GLU A 46 -5.46 -18.49 24.01
N ASN A 47 -4.53 -17.65 24.41
CA ASN A 47 -3.19 -18.02 24.80
C ASN A 47 -2.74 -17.12 25.96
N ALA A 48 -1.92 -17.65 26.88
CA ALA A 48 -1.29 -16.86 27.94
C ALA A 48 -0.44 -15.69 27.37
N SER A 49 0.14 -15.90 26.19
CA SER A 49 0.70 -14.81 25.37
C SER A 49 -0.43 -14.20 24.55
N TYR A 50 -0.97 -13.08 25.00
CA TYR A 50 -2.18 -12.45 24.40
C TYR A 50 -2.07 -12.16 22.90
N GLY A 51 -0.84 -11.89 22.40
CA GLY A 51 -0.58 -11.68 20.98
C GLY A 51 -0.81 -12.92 20.09
N LEU A 52 -0.86 -14.13 20.68
CA LEU A 52 -1.08 -15.40 19.97
C LEU A 52 -2.54 -15.85 19.96
N GLY A 53 -3.44 -15.10 20.60
CA GLY A 53 -4.88 -15.40 20.59
C GLY A 53 -5.46 -15.35 19.17
N LEU A 54 -6.33 -16.33 18.87
CA LEU A 54 -7.04 -16.42 17.59
C LEU A 54 -8.52 -16.13 17.81
N CYS A 55 -9.06 -15.18 17.02
CA CYS A 55 -10.50 -14.99 16.94
C CYS A 55 -11.17 -16.17 16.23
N ALA A 56 -12.47 -16.36 16.46
CA ALA A 56 -13.24 -17.44 15.85
C ALA A 56 -13.16 -17.44 14.32
N GLU A 57 -13.16 -16.26 13.72
CA GLU A 57 -13.07 -16.08 12.27
C GLU A 57 -11.70 -16.52 11.70
N CYS A 58 -10.62 -16.43 12.48
CA CYS A 58 -9.31 -16.94 12.04
C CYS A 58 -9.32 -18.46 11.91
N GLY A 59 -9.90 -19.15 12.90
CA GLY A 59 -10.11 -20.61 12.86
C GLY A 59 -11.02 -21.02 11.70
N LEU A 60 -12.08 -20.26 11.47
CA LEU A 60 -13.01 -20.48 10.37
C LEU A 60 -12.32 -20.37 9.01
N VAL A 61 -11.50 -19.33 8.78
CA VAL A 61 -10.75 -19.18 7.53
C VAL A 61 -9.72 -20.29 7.35
N GLY A 62 -9.06 -20.74 8.43
CA GLY A 62 -8.21 -21.92 8.38
C GLY A 62 -9.00 -23.19 7.97
N SER A 63 -10.20 -23.38 8.54
CA SER A 63 -11.12 -24.46 8.18
C SER A 63 -11.57 -24.38 6.72
N LEU A 64 -11.88 -23.18 6.21
CA LEU A 64 -12.22 -22.96 4.81
C LEU A 64 -11.14 -23.52 3.88
N GLN A 65 -9.88 -23.17 4.11
CA GLN A 65 -8.77 -23.58 3.24
C GLN A 65 -8.50 -25.08 3.31
N VAL A 66 -8.50 -25.67 4.51
CA VAL A 66 -8.25 -27.10 4.71
C VAL A 66 -9.35 -27.96 4.07
N THR A 67 -10.57 -27.45 3.99
CA THR A 67 -11.72 -28.19 3.44
C THR A 67 -12.00 -27.90 1.96
N GLY A 68 -11.10 -27.23 1.25
CA GLY A 68 -11.16 -27.05 -0.21
C GLY A 68 -11.25 -25.61 -0.70
N GLY A 69 -11.13 -24.61 0.19
CA GLY A 69 -11.21 -23.20 -0.19
C GLY A 69 -12.62 -22.76 -0.55
N GLY A 70 -12.76 -21.87 -1.50
CA GLY A 70 -14.04 -21.28 -1.93
C GLY A 70 -14.25 -19.87 -1.38
N ARG A 71 -15.39 -19.26 -1.70
CA ARG A 71 -15.71 -17.89 -1.33
C ARG A 71 -16.78 -17.84 -0.26
N LEU A 72 -16.57 -17.05 0.79
CA LEU A 72 -17.55 -16.84 1.85
C LEU A 72 -18.70 -15.96 1.32
N VAL A 73 -19.95 -16.41 1.54
CA VAL A 73 -21.17 -15.72 1.10
C VAL A 73 -21.90 -15.07 2.28
N ALA A 74 -21.94 -15.76 3.43
CA ALA A 74 -22.58 -15.28 4.64
C ALA A 74 -21.82 -15.75 5.87
N LEU A 75 -21.80 -14.95 6.94
CA LEU A 75 -21.15 -15.25 8.20
C LEU A 75 -22.09 -14.94 9.37
N ALA A 76 -22.19 -15.84 10.32
CA ALA A 76 -22.72 -15.61 11.66
C ALA A 76 -21.61 -15.80 12.70
N CYS A 77 -21.43 -14.79 13.57
CA CYS A 77 -20.60 -14.85 14.75
C CYS A 77 -21.49 -14.71 15.98
N VAL A 78 -21.25 -15.48 17.05
CA VAL A 78 -22.08 -15.47 18.25
C VAL A 78 -21.23 -15.46 19.53
N ASP A 79 -21.78 -14.81 20.57
CA ASP A 79 -21.28 -14.87 21.95
C ASP A 79 -21.81 -16.10 22.73
N ALA A 80 -21.50 -16.17 24.02
CA ALA A 80 -21.92 -17.23 24.93
C ALA A 80 -23.44 -17.37 25.04
N ASP A 81 -24.21 -16.31 24.81
CA ASP A 81 -25.66 -16.31 24.85
C ASP A 81 -26.29 -16.58 23.47
N GLY A 82 -25.48 -16.86 22.45
CA GLY A 82 -25.92 -17.06 21.07
C GLY A 82 -26.34 -15.76 20.36
N ARG A 83 -25.96 -14.60 20.89
CA ARG A 83 -26.29 -13.30 20.28
C ARG A 83 -25.30 -12.97 19.17
N PRO A 84 -25.76 -12.37 18.06
CA PRO A 84 -24.86 -11.94 17.00
C PRO A 84 -23.78 -10.98 17.49
N LEU A 85 -22.52 -11.28 17.13
CA LEU A 85 -21.35 -10.43 17.36
C LEU A 85 -20.79 -9.89 16.05
N MET A 86 -20.29 -8.66 16.08
CA MET A 86 -19.58 -8.11 14.94
C MET A 86 -18.12 -8.54 14.95
N PRO A 87 -17.55 -8.91 13.79
CA PRO A 87 -16.12 -9.17 13.63
C PRO A 87 -15.29 -7.99 14.08
N CYS A 88 -14.17 -8.23 14.80
CA CYS A 88 -13.21 -7.20 15.15
C CYS A 88 -12.50 -6.63 13.90
N GLY A 89 -11.79 -5.51 14.02
CA GLY A 89 -11.15 -4.84 12.87
C GLY A 89 -10.21 -5.73 12.08
N ARG A 90 -9.38 -6.56 12.76
CA ARG A 90 -8.50 -7.54 12.11
C ARG A 90 -9.31 -8.59 11.32
N CYS A 91 -10.38 -9.10 11.90
CA CYS A 91 -11.22 -10.11 11.26
C CYS A 91 -12.01 -9.55 10.08
N ARG A 92 -12.38 -8.26 10.08
CA ARG A 92 -13.03 -7.64 8.91
C ARG A 92 -12.12 -7.65 7.69
N GLN A 93 -10.84 -7.32 7.85
CA GLN A 93 -9.84 -7.39 6.77
C GLN A 93 -9.63 -8.85 6.30
N LEU A 94 -9.52 -9.80 7.24
CA LEU A 94 -9.40 -11.22 6.92
C LEU A 94 -10.61 -11.74 6.13
N LEU A 95 -11.81 -11.39 6.55
CA LEU A 95 -13.06 -11.81 5.91
C LEU A 95 -13.28 -11.11 4.55
N TRP A 96 -12.79 -9.86 4.39
CA TRP A 96 -12.79 -9.17 3.11
C TRP A 96 -12.03 -9.95 2.05
N GLU A 97 -10.86 -10.46 2.37
CA GLU A 97 -10.05 -11.29 1.46
C GLU A 97 -10.83 -12.50 0.94
N HIS A 98 -11.55 -13.20 1.81
CA HIS A 98 -12.22 -14.46 1.49
C HIS A 98 -13.67 -14.32 1.05
N GLY A 99 -14.32 -13.19 1.27
CA GLY A 99 -15.72 -12.96 0.93
C GLY A 99 -15.97 -11.70 0.10
N GLY A 100 -15.06 -10.72 0.19
CA GLY A 100 -15.16 -9.42 -0.49
C GLY A 100 -16.25 -8.52 0.07
N SER A 101 -16.49 -7.41 -0.63
CA SER A 101 -17.44 -6.37 -0.24
C SER A 101 -18.88 -6.83 -0.03
N ALA A 102 -19.29 -7.89 -0.74
CA ALA A 102 -20.67 -8.42 -0.75
C ALA A 102 -20.92 -9.50 0.30
N LEU A 103 -19.90 -9.98 1.03
CA LEU A 103 -20.08 -10.93 2.13
C LEU A 103 -21.08 -10.38 3.15
N LEU A 104 -22.14 -11.15 3.43
CA LEU A 104 -23.17 -10.75 4.38
C LEU A 104 -22.82 -11.21 5.80
N ILE A 105 -22.87 -10.28 6.74
CA ILE A 105 -22.59 -10.53 8.16
C ILE A 105 -23.91 -10.46 8.93
N ASP A 106 -24.19 -11.49 9.72
CA ASP A 106 -25.37 -11.55 10.59
C ASP A 106 -25.33 -10.42 11.61
N HIS A 107 -26.44 -9.70 11.72
CA HIS A 107 -26.58 -8.60 12.66
C HIS A 107 -28.01 -8.58 13.25
N ALA A 108 -28.18 -8.06 14.46
CA ALA A 108 -29.46 -8.04 15.16
C ALA A 108 -30.57 -7.25 14.42
N SER A 109 -30.21 -6.25 13.61
CA SER A 109 -31.15 -5.47 12.79
C SER A 109 -31.30 -5.97 11.35
N GLY A 110 -30.77 -7.15 11.05
CA GLY A 110 -30.71 -7.73 9.70
C GLY A 110 -29.29 -7.74 9.13
N PRO A 111 -29.01 -8.60 8.13
CA PRO A 111 -27.66 -8.80 7.60
C PRO A 111 -27.07 -7.52 7.01
N LEU A 112 -25.78 -7.31 7.25
CA LEU A 112 -25.01 -6.17 6.75
C LEU A 112 -23.94 -6.66 5.76
N PRO A 113 -23.71 -5.96 4.63
CA PRO A 113 -22.62 -6.30 3.74
C PRO A 113 -21.28 -5.90 4.37
N MET A 114 -20.21 -6.62 4.04
CA MET A 114 -18.87 -6.34 4.55
C MET A 114 -18.40 -4.92 4.17
N SER A 115 -18.81 -4.40 3.02
CA SER A 115 -18.54 -3.00 2.62
C SER A 115 -19.09 -1.95 3.60
N ALA A 116 -20.14 -2.25 4.34
CA ALA A 116 -20.64 -1.36 5.39
C ALA A 116 -19.80 -1.45 6.69
N LEU A 117 -19.11 -2.58 6.92
CA LEU A 117 -18.30 -2.81 8.12
C LEU A 117 -16.82 -2.42 7.93
N LEU A 118 -16.34 -2.40 6.69
CA LEU A 118 -14.98 -2.03 6.33
C LEU A 118 -15.03 -1.19 5.03
N PRO A 119 -15.48 0.07 5.11
CA PRO A 119 -15.41 0.97 3.96
C PRO A 119 -13.95 1.26 3.61
N HIS A 120 -13.65 1.36 2.31
CA HIS A 120 -12.28 1.62 1.81
C HIS A 120 -11.26 0.57 2.29
N ALA A 121 -11.65 -0.70 2.25
CA ALA A 121 -10.76 -1.80 2.59
C ALA A 121 -9.58 -1.86 1.61
N PHE A 122 -8.39 -2.17 2.13
CA PHE A 122 -7.24 -2.52 1.30
C PHE A 122 -7.46 -3.91 0.68
N ASP A 123 -7.23 -4.04 -0.64
CA ASP A 123 -7.40 -5.30 -1.36
C ASP A 123 -6.44 -5.47 -2.57
N ASN A 124 -6.70 -6.48 -3.38
CA ASN A 124 -5.88 -6.78 -4.55
C ASN A 124 -5.90 -5.67 -5.62
N GLU A 125 -6.98 -4.87 -5.72
CA GLU A 125 -7.05 -3.76 -6.67
C GLU A 125 -5.99 -2.69 -6.33
N ASP A 126 -5.73 -2.45 -5.02
CA ASP A 126 -4.66 -1.56 -4.57
C ASP A 126 -3.27 -2.11 -4.95
N LEU A 127 -3.05 -3.42 -4.79
CA LEU A 127 -1.79 -4.06 -5.18
C LEU A 127 -1.59 -4.02 -6.69
N ASP A 128 -2.63 -4.30 -7.48
CA ASP A 128 -2.58 -4.26 -8.94
C ASP A 128 -2.31 -2.84 -9.45
N ARG A 129 -2.92 -1.83 -8.85
CA ARG A 129 -2.65 -0.42 -9.15
C ARG A 129 -1.19 -0.07 -8.89
N ILE A 130 -0.65 -0.43 -7.73
CA ILE A 130 0.76 -0.20 -7.38
C ILE A 130 1.70 -0.95 -8.33
N ALA A 131 1.36 -2.19 -8.71
CA ALA A 131 2.15 -2.97 -9.65
C ALA A 131 2.16 -2.33 -11.05
N ALA A 132 1.01 -1.81 -11.51
CA ALA A 132 0.91 -1.09 -12.77
C ALA A 132 1.71 0.22 -12.77
N GLU A 133 1.64 1.00 -11.69
CA GLU A 133 2.43 2.22 -11.50
C GLU A 133 3.94 1.94 -11.54
N ARG A 134 4.40 0.86 -10.88
CA ARG A 134 5.80 0.42 -10.92
C ARG A 134 6.22 -0.03 -12.31
N ALA A 135 5.40 -0.82 -12.99
CA ALA A 135 5.69 -1.27 -14.36
C ALA A 135 5.78 -0.10 -15.34
N GLU A 136 5.01 0.96 -15.14
CA GLU A 136 5.10 2.19 -15.93
C GLU A 136 6.41 2.96 -15.62
N GLN A 137 6.82 3.02 -14.35
CA GLN A 137 8.11 3.61 -13.96
C GLN A 137 9.29 2.83 -14.57
N ASP A 138 9.22 1.50 -14.59
CA ASP A 138 10.28 0.64 -15.16
C ASP A 138 10.35 0.72 -16.70
N ARG A 139 9.29 1.19 -17.39
CA ARG A 139 9.30 1.48 -18.83
C ARG A 139 10.05 2.76 -19.21
N ARG A 140 10.40 3.60 -18.24
CA ARG A 140 11.23 4.77 -18.49
C ARG A 140 12.55 4.34 -19.13
N PRO A 141 13.10 5.10 -20.10
CA PRO A 141 14.30 4.72 -20.79
C PRO A 141 15.43 4.43 -19.80
N ALA A 142 16.04 3.28 -19.95
CA ALA A 142 17.17 2.88 -19.10
C ALA A 142 18.27 3.93 -19.16
N VAL A 143 18.77 4.34 -18.01
CA VAL A 143 19.94 5.21 -17.92
C VAL A 143 21.10 4.49 -18.62
N PRO A 144 21.87 5.16 -19.52
CA PRO A 144 23.02 4.57 -20.14
C PRO A 144 23.93 3.87 -19.14
N ALA A 145 24.47 2.69 -19.47
CA ALA A 145 25.26 1.87 -18.53
C ALA A 145 26.44 2.64 -17.90
N ALA A 146 27.03 3.58 -18.63
CA ALA A 146 28.09 4.45 -18.13
C ALA A 146 27.63 5.40 -17.01
N LEU A 147 26.32 5.71 -16.95
CA LEU A 147 25.70 6.57 -15.95
C LEU A 147 25.01 5.78 -14.83
N ALA A 148 24.73 4.48 -15.04
CA ALA A 148 24.00 3.64 -14.08
C ALA A 148 24.68 3.61 -12.69
N LEU A 149 26.00 3.63 -12.63
CA LEU A 149 26.79 3.71 -11.38
C LEU A 149 26.68 5.06 -10.67
N LYS A 150 26.18 6.09 -11.35
CA LYS A 150 26.06 7.47 -10.85
C LYS A 150 24.62 7.83 -10.49
N VAL A 151 23.65 6.98 -10.87
CA VAL A 151 22.23 7.21 -10.59
C VAL A 151 21.96 7.36 -9.10
N GLY A 152 21.22 8.42 -8.73
CA GLY A 152 20.90 8.74 -7.34
C GLY A 152 21.98 9.56 -6.60
N SER A 153 23.18 9.74 -7.17
CA SER A 153 24.22 10.60 -6.63
C SER A 153 24.17 11.99 -7.27
N GLY A 154 24.51 13.03 -6.50
CA GLY A 154 24.58 14.41 -7.02
C GLY A 154 23.22 15.09 -7.20
N THR A 155 23.26 16.25 -7.85
CA THR A 155 22.11 17.12 -8.09
C THR A 155 22.09 17.56 -9.55
N VAL A 156 20.93 17.51 -10.20
CA VAL A 156 20.74 18.12 -11.51
C VAL A 156 20.23 19.53 -11.32
N PHE A 157 20.88 20.47 -12.02
CA PHE A 157 20.49 21.87 -12.10
C PHE A 157 19.90 22.16 -13.48
N VAL A 158 18.78 22.85 -13.52
CA VAL A 158 18.06 23.25 -14.73
C VAL A 158 18.01 24.77 -14.76
N HIS A 159 18.51 25.37 -15.81
CA HIS A 159 18.65 26.83 -15.98
C HIS A 159 17.97 27.31 -17.26
N PRO A 160 17.34 28.51 -17.25
CA PRO A 160 16.95 29.18 -18.47
C PRO A 160 18.21 29.73 -19.19
N ASP A 161 18.18 29.66 -20.51
CA ASP A 161 19.24 30.19 -21.36
C ASP A 161 18.63 30.82 -22.64
N ILE A 162 19.42 31.47 -23.47
CA ILE A 162 18.99 32.06 -24.74
C ILE A 162 19.84 31.44 -25.84
N ALA A 163 19.20 30.69 -26.74
CA ALA A 163 19.83 30.19 -27.96
C ALA A 163 19.05 30.73 -29.18
N ASP A 164 19.74 31.30 -30.14
CA ASP A 164 19.15 31.87 -31.37
C ASP A 164 18.04 32.90 -31.10
N GLY A 165 18.16 33.69 -30.02
CA GLY A 165 17.16 34.68 -29.61
C GLY A 165 15.88 34.11 -29.03
N ARG A 166 15.82 32.83 -28.72
CA ARG A 166 14.68 32.14 -28.07
C ARG A 166 15.10 31.66 -26.69
N GLN A 167 14.18 31.73 -25.73
CA GLN A 167 14.39 31.12 -24.44
C GLN A 167 14.42 29.59 -24.61
N VAL A 168 15.47 28.98 -24.07
CA VAL A 168 15.68 27.53 -23.99
C VAL A 168 16.03 27.17 -22.55
N TRP A 169 16.17 25.89 -22.28
CA TRP A 169 16.58 25.41 -20.98
C TRP A 169 17.79 24.49 -21.13
N THR A 170 18.79 24.69 -20.29
CA THR A 170 19.97 23.87 -20.19
C THR A 170 19.99 23.15 -18.85
N SER A 171 20.65 22.02 -18.78
CA SER A 171 20.80 21.29 -17.55
C SER A 171 22.16 20.65 -17.43
N TYR A 172 22.62 20.48 -16.21
CA TYR A 172 23.82 19.72 -15.93
C TYR A 172 23.66 18.92 -14.63
N TRP A 173 24.28 17.74 -14.58
CA TRP A 173 24.33 16.87 -13.41
C TRP A 173 25.66 17.06 -12.70
N GLU A 174 25.64 17.55 -11.46
CA GLU A 174 26.79 17.81 -10.63
C GLU A 174 26.89 16.78 -9.49
N ARG A 175 28.10 16.31 -9.18
CA ARG A 175 28.37 15.44 -8.04
C ARG A 175 28.18 16.21 -6.74
N SER A 176 27.51 15.57 -5.75
CA SER A 176 27.42 16.16 -4.39
C SER A 176 28.77 16.11 -3.71
N SER A 177 29.24 17.24 -3.20
CA SER A 177 30.39 17.31 -2.31
C SER A 177 30.05 16.60 -1.00
N GLY A 178 30.79 15.53 -0.62
CA GLY A 178 30.61 14.84 0.66
C GLY A 178 30.27 13.34 0.59
N THR A 179 30.41 12.68 -0.55
CA THR A 179 30.51 11.24 -0.62
C THR A 179 31.94 10.78 -0.34
N ALA A 180 32.09 9.60 0.30
CA ALA A 180 33.36 9.10 0.87
C ALA A 180 34.54 8.87 -0.09
N ASP A 181 34.38 9.21 -1.35
CA ASP A 181 35.44 9.21 -2.34
C ASP A 181 35.95 10.63 -2.49
N ASP A 182 37.24 10.85 -2.21
CA ASP A 182 37.99 12.13 -2.27
C ASP A 182 38.04 12.81 -3.67
N GLU A 183 37.05 12.60 -4.52
CA GLU A 183 36.94 13.25 -5.82
C GLU A 183 36.29 14.64 -5.68
N PRO A 184 36.85 15.68 -6.28
CA PRO A 184 36.32 17.04 -6.21
C PRO A 184 34.90 17.11 -6.83
N ALA A 185 34.11 18.07 -6.32
CA ALA A 185 32.82 18.41 -6.95
C ALA A 185 33.05 18.75 -8.43
N GLY A 186 32.27 18.18 -9.33
CA GLY A 186 32.41 18.39 -10.76
C GLY A 186 31.16 17.97 -11.53
N ILE A 187 31.05 18.53 -12.74
CA ILE A 187 29.94 18.16 -13.64
C ILE A 187 30.13 16.71 -14.09
N LEU A 188 29.13 15.88 -13.84
CA LEU A 188 29.08 14.49 -14.25
C LEU A 188 28.64 14.36 -15.71
N GLU A 189 27.67 15.20 -16.11
CA GLU A 189 27.11 15.21 -17.45
C GLU A 189 26.43 16.55 -17.73
N GLU A 190 26.57 17.05 -18.93
CA GLU A 190 25.78 18.17 -19.45
C GLU A 190 24.61 17.62 -20.26
N GLY A 191 23.43 18.19 -20.04
CA GLY A 191 22.22 17.82 -20.78
C GLY A 191 22.16 18.49 -22.16
N PRO A 192 21.32 18.01 -23.05
CA PRO A 192 20.99 18.69 -24.29
C PRO A 192 20.26 20.03 -23.99
N ILE A 193 20.09 20.83 -25.02
CA ILE A 193 19.25 22.04 -24.97
C ILE A 193 17.79 21.60 -25.09
N PHE A 194 16.91 22.03 -24.16
CA PHE A 194 15.50 21.71 -24.12
C PHE A 194 14.64 22.94 -24.51
N ALA A 195 13.50 22.68 -25.14
CA ALA A 195 12.56 23.74 -25.46
C ALA A 195 11.80 24.26 -24.21
N THR A 196 11.62 23.40 -23.21
CA THR A 196 10.85 23.73 -22.00
C THR A 196 11.53 23.24 -20.71
N ALA A 197 11.24 23.92 -19.60
CA ALA A 197 11.72 23.51 -18.27
C ALA A 197 11.26 22.08 -17.86
N PRO A 198 9.99 21.68 -18.10
CA PRO A 198 9.56 20.31 -17.79
C PRO A 198 10.37 19.21 -18.48
N GLU A 199 10.78 19.40 -19.74
CA GLU A 199 11.64 18.44 -20.46
C GLU A 199 13.01 18.33 -19.81
N ALA A 200 13.63 19.46 -19.43
CA ALA A 200 14.91 19.50 -18.73
C ALA A 200 14.82 18.86 -17.33
N VAL A 201 13.73 19.08 -16.61
CA VAL A 201 13.44 18.45 -15.30
C VAL A 201 13.30 16.93 -15.45
N GLU A 202 12.59 16.45 -16.46
CA GLU A 202 12.42 15.02 -16.71
C GLU A 202 13.76 14.34 -17.06
N TRP A 203 14.60 15.01 -17.85
CA TRP A 203 15.97 14.55 -18.09
C TRP A 203 16.77 14.40 -16.77
N GLY A 204 16.58 15.34 -15.84
CA GLY A 204 17.21 15.30 -14.53
C GLY A 204 16.70 14.15 -13.65
N ARG A 205 15.41 13.93 -13.62
CA ARG A 205 14.76 12.89 -12.79
C ARG A 205 15.20 11.47 -13.13
N ILE A 206 15.57 11.21 -14.37
CA ILE A 206 16.13 9.92 -14.79
C ILE A 206 17.48 9.64 -14.11
N ARG A 207 18.23 10.68 -13.73
CA ARG A 207 19.61 10.62 -13.21
C ARG A 207 19.67 10.65 -11.69
N THR A 208 18.85 11.49 -11.08
CA THR A 208 18.84 11.70 -9.63
C THR A 208 17.47 12.18 -9.16
N PRO A 209 17.01 11.81 -7.97
CA PRO A 209 15.83 12.41 -7.36
C PRO A 209 16.03 13.87 -6.95
N ARG A 210 17.26 14.41 -7.07
CA ARG A 210 17.61 15.76 -6.68
C ARG A 210 17.66 16.67 -7.90
N VAL A 211 16.56 17.34 -8.21
CA VAL A 211 16.48 18.28 -9.34
C VAL A 211 16.14 19.68 -8.82
N VAL A 212 16.94 20.65 -9.21
CA VAL A 212 16.77 22.07 -8.87
C VAL A 212 16.54 22.85 -10.16
N VAL A 213 15.50 23.68 -10.20
CA VAL A 213 15.24 24.63 -11.28
C VAL A 213 15.62 26.02 -10.80
N VAL A 214 16.45 26.70 -11.56
CA VAL A 214 16.84 28.07 -11.31
C VAL A 214 16.08 28.96 -12.30
N ASP A 215 15.43 30.01 -11.83
CA ASP A 215 14.72 30.96 -12.69
C ASP A 215 15.68 32.03 -13.29
N ALA A 216 15.16 32.91 -14.14
CA ALA A 216 15.92 33.95 -14.77
C ALA A 216 16.47 35.01 -13.79
N GLN A 217 16.00 35.04 -12.56
CA GLN A 217 16.43 35.91 -11.47
C GLN A 217 17.46 35.20 -10.55
N GLY A 218 17.85 33.97 -10.86
CA GLY A 218 18.78 33.18 -10.04
C GLY A 218 18.13 32.52 -8.82
N THR A 219 16.79 32.54 -8.71
CA THR A 219 16.09 31.89 -7.60
C THR A 219 15.96 30.39 -7.85
N ALA A 220 16.45 29.57 -6.91
CA ALA A 220 16.41 28.13 -7.00
C ALA A 220 15.12 27.55 -6.40
N SER A 221 14.45 26.68 -7.14
CA SER A 221 13.29 25.94 -6.68
C SER A 221 13.52 24.43 -6.78
N TRP A 222 12.98 23.68 -5.81
CA TRP A 222 13.12 22.24 -5.77
C TRP A 222 12.06 21.55 -6.65
N ALA A 223 12.51 20.74 -7.59
CA ALA A 223 11.67 19.92 -8.46
C ALA A 223 11.95 18.42 -8.33
N GLY A 224 12.76 18.02 -7.33
CA GLY A 224 13.08 16.62 -7.06
C GLY A 224 11.97 15.87 -6.32
N ASP A 225 11.98 14.55 -6.42
CA ASP A 225 10.99 13.65 -5.82
C ASP A 225 11.28 13.35 -4.33
N THR A 226 12.42 13.81 -3.79
CA THR A 226 12.78 13.67 -2.37
C THR A 226 12.45 14.95 -1.59
N PRO A 227 12.25 14.89 -0.26
CA PRO A 227 12.13 16.10 0.56
C PRO A 227 13.30 17.06 0.33
N ARG A 228 13.00 18.35 0.24
CA ARG A 228 14.01 19.40 0.04
C ARG A 228 15.10 19.27 1.12
N PRO A 229 16.39 19.09 0.76
CA PRO A 229 17.47 19.08 1.75
C PRO A 229 17.60 20.43 2.44
N ALA A 230 17.84 20.44 3.74
CA ALA A 230 18.17 21.65 4.47
C ALA A 230 19.51 22.21 3.94
N GLY A 231 19.57 23.52 3.62
CA GLY A 231 20.82 24.21 3.26
C GLY A 231 21.05 24.47 1.76
N ILE A 232 20.06 24.34 0.88
CA ILE A 232 20.14 24.85 -0.49
C ILE A 232 19.78 26.36 -0.48
N GLU A 233 20.54 27.15 0.19
CA GLU A 233 20.63 28.61 0.01
C GLU A 233 22.03 28.93 -0.51
N ARG A 234 22.29 28.66 -1.78
CA ARG A 234 23.45 29.22 -2.49
C ARG A 234 22.98 30.41 -3.30
N ASP A 235 23.72 31.48 -3.21
CA ASP A 235 23.62 32.60 -4.14
C ASP A 235 24.14 32.15 -5.51
N TRP A 236 23.24 31.96 -6.47
CA TRP A 236 23.53 31.50 -7.83
C TRP A 236 23.79 32.64 -8.81
N SER A 237 23.86 33.90 -8.31
CA SER A 237 24.05 35.10 -9.13
C SER A 237 25.49 35.29 -9.66
N THR A 238 26.42 34.38 -9.34
CA THR A 238 27.86 34.54 -9.66
C THR A 238 28.46 33.43 -10.54
N ARG A 239 27.65 32.79 -11.44
CA ARG A 239 28.22 31.98 -12.53
C ARG A 239 27.76 32.43 -13.88
#